data_47b730e4f9fd8a2a75d8697ae479955d
#
_entry.id   47b730e4f9fd8a2a75d8697ae479955d
#
_cell.length_a   1.000
_cell.length_b   1.000
_cell.length_c   1.000
_cell.angle_alpha   90.00
_cell.angle_beta   90.00
_cell.angle_gamma   90.00
#
_symmetry.space_group_name_H-M   'P 1'
#
loop_
_entity.id
_entity.type
_entity.pdbx_description
1 polymer ?
#
loop_
_entity_poly.entity_id
_entity_poly.type
_entity_poly.pdbx_seq_one_letter_code
_entity_poly.pdbx_strand_id
1 'polypeptide(L)'
;MTIIVSGTGIAGMSAALAVANAGHKVTLCGHLASLPPAGGIQLAPNGWQALDQLGLFDAAIKRATRLNHIVVRDLGSGATLTRLGLDNHYASIGRADLLDLLQNTVAKRDSITHHAALISHAVPHKDGVDLVFENGHSMKATALVAADGATGLGRRLVAGATSANRQSNGR
;
A
#
# COMPACT_ATOMS: atom_id res chain seq x y z
N MET A 1 -3.98 -16.31 -15.98
CA MET A 1 -4.67 -16.10 -14.68
C MET A 1 -4.74 -14.61 -14.42
N THR A 2 -5.90 -14.06 -14.12
CA THR A 2 -6.06 -12.64 -13.77
C THR A 2 -6.27 -12.53 -12.27
N ILE A 3 -5.43 -11.74 -11.61
CA ILE A 3 -5.54 -11.44 -10.19
C ILE A 3 -6.03 -10.00 -10.05
N ILE A 4 -7.04 -9.78 -9.22
CA ILE A 4 -7.54 -8.45 -8.92
C ILE A 4 -6.91 -7.96 -7.63
N VAL A 5 -6.44 -6.72 -7.65
CA VAL A 5 -5.97 -6.00 -6.45
C VAL A 5 -6.91 -4.83 -6.21
N SER A 6 -7.58 -4.83 -5.05
CA SER A 6 -8.47 -3.74 -4.63
C SER A 6 -7.70 -2.73 -3.79
N GLY A 7 -7.72 -1.47 -4.20
CA GLY A 7 -7.06 -0.36 -3.53
C GLY A 7 -5.81 0.15 -4.27
N THR A 8 -5.73 1.46 -4.42
CA THR A 8 -4.69 2.19 -5.18
C THR A 8 -3.74 2.97 -4.27
N GLY A 9 -3.71 2.64 -2.98
CA GLY A 9 -2.72 3.13 -2.03
C GLY A 9 -1.38 2.41 -2.14
N ILE A 10 -0.44 2.74 -1.26
CA ILE A 10 0.90 2.13 -1.22
C ILE A 10 0.81 0.60 -1.19
N ALA A 11 -0.04 0.04 -0.32
CA ALA A 11 -0.21 -1.42 -0.19
C ALA A 11 -0.72 -2.06 -1.48
N GLY A 12 -1.76 -1.48 -2.11
CA GLY A 12 -2.34 -2.04 -3.34
C GLY A 12 -1.40 -1.97 -4.53
N MET A 13 -0.72 -0.84 -4.72
CA MET A 13 0.26 -0.71 -5.81
C MET A 13 1.47 -1.61 -5.61
N SER A 14 1.97 -1.73 -4.38
CA SER A 14 3.06 -2.66 -4.07
C SER A 14 2.64 -4.12 -4.32
N ALA A 15 1.42 -4.49 -3.92
CA ALA A 15 0.88 -5.82 -4.18
C ALA A 15 0.70 -6.08 -5.69
N ALA A 16 0.19 -5.10 -6.43
CA ALA A 16 0.04 -5.22 -7.88
C ALA A 16 1.38 -5.43 -8.59
N LEU A 17 2.42 -4.69 -8.20
CA LEU A 17 3.77 -4.87 -8.72
C LEU A 17 4.36 -6.23 -8.35
N ALA A 18 4.19 -6.68 -7.10
CA ALA A 18 4.69 -7.98 -6.66
C ALA A 18 4.04 -9.13 -7.43
N VAL A 19 2.72 -9.08 -7.62
CA VAL A 19 1.95 -10.08 -8.38
C VAL A 19 2.35 -10.06 -9.87
N ALA A 20 2.56 -8.87 -10.43
CA ALA A 20 3.04 -8.73 -11.80
C ALA A 20 4.47 -9.26 -11.99
N ASN A 21 5.36 -9.02 -11.01
CA ASN A 21 6.73 -9.57 -11.01
C ASN A 21 6.74 -11.11 -10.91
N ALA A 22 5.71 -11.70 -10.28
CA ALA A 22 5.50 -13.15 -10.28
C ALA A 22 4.91 -13.71 -11.59
N GLY A 23 4.76 -12.89 -12.63
CA GLY A 23 4.33 -13.31 -13.96
C GLY A 23 2.81 -13.34 -14.18
N HIS A 24 2.02 -12.76 -13.28
CA HIS A 24 0.57 -12.75 -13.40
C HIS A 24 0.06 -11.44 -14.04
N LYS A 25 -1.08 -11.54 -14.74
CA LYS A 25 -1.85 -10.35 -15.14
C LYS A 25 -2.62 -9.81 -13.94
N VAL A 26 -2.60 -8.50 -13.77
CA VAL A 26 -3.23 -7.81 -12.64
C VAL A 26 -4.24 -6.80 -13.15
N THR A 27 -5.42 -6.77 -12.51
CA THR A 27 -6.33 -5.64 -12.59
C THR A 27 -6.30 -4.90 -11.25
N LEU A 28 -5.74 -3.69 -11.25
CA LEU A 28 -5.70 -2.82 -10.09
C LEU A 28 -6.97 -1.97 -10.06
N CYS A 29 -7.81 -2.16 -9.04
CA CYS A 29 -9.12 -1.52 -8.92
C CYS A 29 -9.12 -0.41 -7.88
N GLY A 30 -9.76 0.70 -8.21
CA GLY A 30 -9.92 1.87 -7.34
C GLY A 30 -9.59 3.17 -8.03
N HIS A 31 -10.05 4.29 -7.45
CA HIS A 31 -9.67 5.62 -7.92
C HIS A 31 -8.27 5.95 -7.45
N LEU A 32 -7.42 6.43 -8.35
CA LEU A 32 -6.08 6.90 -7.97
C LEU A 32 -6.22 8.01 -6.92
N ALA A 33 -5.61 7.80 -5.77
CA ALA A 33 -5.61 8.80 -4.72
C ALA A 33 -4.83 10.03 -5.20
N SER A 34 -5.36 11.22 -4.90
CA SER A 34 -4.57 12.43 -4.95
C SER A 34 -3.40 12.31 -3.97
N LEU A 35 -2.24 12.82 -4.36
CA LEU A 35 -1.05 12.77 -3.51
C LEU A 35 -1.33 13.51 -2.19
N PRO A 36 -1.09 12.90 -1.03
CA PRO A 36 -1.29 13.58 0.24
C PRO A 36 -0.31 14.75 0.37
N PRO A 37 -0.77 15.93 0.85
CA PRO A 37 0.05 17.14 0.86
C PRO A 37 1.24 17.08 1.81
N ALA A 38 1.22 16.20 2.81
CA ALA A 38 2.27 16.09 3.80
C ALA A 38 2.35 14.68 4.43
N GLY A 39 3.46 14.41 5.10
CA GLY A 39 3.71 13.19 5.86
C GLY A 39 4.89 12.41 5.32
N GLY A 40 5.70 11.89 6.25
CA GLY A 40 6.82 11.01 5.98
C GLY A 40 6.50 9.56 6.35
N ILE A 41 7.17 8.65 5.70
CA ILE A 41 7.18 7.23 6.01
C ILE A 41 8.60 6.85 6.38
N GLN A 42 8.77 6.20 7.51
CA GLN A 42 10.04 5.61 7.88
C GLN A 42 10.21 4.29 7.15
N LEU A 43 11.31 4.17 6.43
CA LEU A 43 11.74 2.96 5.76
C LEU A 43 12.80 2.28 6.62
N ALA A 44 12.40 1.20 7.26
CA ALA A 44 13.29 0.28 7.96
C ALA A 44 13.92 -0.73 6.95
N PRO A 45 14.89 -1.54 7.36
CA PRO A 45 15.58 -2.49 6.46
C PRO A 45 14.64 -3.39 5.65
N ASN A 46 13.57 -3.88 6.27
CA ASN A 46 12.56 -4.70 5.60
C ASN A 46 11.78 -3.93 4.50
N GLY A 47 11.53 -2.64 4.73
CA GLY A 47 10.90 -1.76 3.73
C GLY A 47 11.81 -1.56 2.51
N TRP A 48 13.11 -1.38 2.72
CA TRP A 48 14.09 -1.30 1.65
C TRP A 48 14.19 -2.59 0.87
N GLN A 49 14.21 -3.73 1.55
CA GLN A 49 14.22 -5.05 0.90
C GLN A 49 12.96 -5.25 0.03
N ALA A 50 11.80 -4.82 0.50
CA ALA A 50 10.57 -4.87 -0.28
C ALA A 50 10.65 -3.97 -1.53
N LEU A 51 11.17 -2.74 -1.40
CA LEU A 51 11.36 -1.84 -2.54
C LEU A 51 12.36 -2.40 -3.55
N ASP A 52 13.42 -3.06 -3.10
CA ASP A 52 14.40 -3.72 -3.95
C ASP A 52 13.76 -4.86 -4.76
N GLN A 53 12.99 -5.73 -4.12
CA GLN A 53 12.25 -6.80 -4.81
C GLN A 53 11.23 -6.27 -5.83
N LEU A 54 10.73 -5.05 -5.63
CA LEU A 54 9.85 -4.37 -6.59
C LEU A 54 10.63 -3.65 -7.70
N GLY A 55 11.97 -3.61 -7.64
CA GLY A 55 12.83 -2.88 -8.58
C GLY A 55 12.77 -1.35 -8.38
N LEU A 56 12.47 -0.89 -7.16
CA LEU A 56 12.26 0.52 -6.83
C LEU A 56 13.36 1.12 -5.96
N PHE A 57 14.35 0.33 -5.54
CA PHE A 57 15.40 0.77 -4.61
C PHE A 57 16.13 2.03 -5.08
N ASP A 58 16.68 2.02 -6.29
CA ASP A 58 17.49 3.13 -6.82
C ASP A 58 16.68 4.42 -7.00
N ALA A 59 15.40 4.30 -7.31
CA ALA A 59 14.53 5.46 -7.46
C ALA A 59 14.05 5.99 -6.10
N ALA A 60 13.81 5.10 -5.14
CA ALA A 60 13.38 5.47 -3.80
C ALA A 60 14.51 6.11 -2.98
N ILE A 61 15.74 5.60 -3.07
CA ILE A 61 16.87 6.15 -2.32
C ILE A 61 17.21 7.59 -2.71
N LYS A 62 16.96 7.97 -3.96
CA LYS A 62 17.14 9.35 -4.45
C LYS A 62 16.13 10.34 -3.87
N ARG A 63 15.00 9.85 -3.36
CA ARG A 63 13.92 10.65 -2.77
C ARG A 63 13.88 10.55 -1.25
N ALA A 64 14.66 9.66 -0.66
CA ALA A 64 14.68 9.40 0.77
C ALA A 64 15.78 10.20 1.48
N THR A 65 15.50 10.55 2.73
CA THR A 65 16.49 11.16 3.64
C THR A 65 16.91 10.11 4.66
N ARG A 66 18.22 9.83 4.70
CA ARG A 66 18.80 8.90 5.66
C ARG A 66 18.60 9.38 7.10
N LEU A 67 18.27 8.46 7.99
CA LEU A 67 18.14 8.70 9.41
C LEU A 67 19.29 8.00 10.15
N ASN A 68 20.00 8.76 11.00
CA ASN A 68 21.13 8.23 11.78
C ASN A 68 20.73 7.89 13.23
N HIS A 69 19.68 8.52 13.75
CA HIS A 69 19.22 8.31 15.11
C HIS A 69 17.78 8.81 15.32
N ILE A 70 17.15 8.27 16.33
CA ILE A 70 15.87 8.76 16.88
C ILE A 70 16.15 9.34 18.24
N VAL A 71 15.66 10.56 18.49
CA VAL A 71 15.73 11.21 19.81
C VAL A 71 14.33 11.34 20.37
N VAL A 72 14.12 10.78 21.55
CA VAL A 72 12.87 10.97 22.31
C VAL A 72 13.12 12.05 23.35
N ARG A 73 12.27 13.06 23.39
CA ARG A 73 12.39 14.19 24.33
C ARG A 73 11.15 14.28 25.20
N ASP A 74 11.36 14.73 26.44
CA ASP A 74 10.25 15.16 27.29
C ASP A 74 9.60 16.42 26.71
N LEU A 75 8.27 16.40 26.60
CA LEU A 75 7.54 17.48 25.96
C LEU A 75 7.56 18.79 26.76
N GLY A 76 7.59 18.70 28.09
CA GLY A 76 7.54 19.87 28.97
C GLY A 76 8.90 20.54 29.14
N SER A 77 9.95 19.76 29.40
CA SER A 77 11.31 20.27 29.69
C SER A 77 12.22 20.33 28.46
N GLY A 78 11.87 19.64 27.37
CA GLY A 78 12.74 19.47 26.22
C GLY A 78 13.93 18.54 26.46
N ALA A 79 14.05 17.95 27.66
CA ALA A 79 15.15 17.07 28.00
C ALA A 79 15.15 15.80 27.15
N THR A 80 16.32 15.34 26.74
CA THR A 80 16.46 14.07 26.01
C THR A 80 16.25 12.91 26.97
N LEU A 81 15.18 12.13 26.73
CA LEU A 81 14.87 10.91 27.49
C LEU A 81 15.68 9.72 26.98
N THR A 82 15.82 9.61 25.67
CA THR A 82 16.64 8.56 25.05
C THR A 82 17.11 8.95 23.65
N ARG A 83 18.21 8.34 23.22
CA ARG A 83 18.74 8.46 21.88
C ARG A 83 19.07 7.08 21.35
N LEU A 84 18.40 6.67 20.29
CA LEU A 84 18.62 5.40 19.62
C LEU A 84 19.43 5.63 18.35
N GLY A 85 20.61 5.03 18.27
CA GLY A 85 21.35 4.94 17.02
C GLY A 85 20.60 4.05 16.04
N LEU A 86 20.56 4.47 14.77
CA LEU A 86 19.99 3.67 13.68
C LEU A 86 21.15 3.18 12.81
N ASP A 87 21.00 1.97 12.30
CA ASP A 87 21.94 1.44 11.31
C ASP A 87 21.76 2.15 9.95
N ASN A 88 22.64 1.81 9.01
CA ASN A 88 22.74 2.49 7.71
C ASN A 88 21.51 2.29 6.79
N HIS A 89 20.50 1.55 7.23
CA HIS A 89 19.35 1.16 6.42
C HIS A 89 18.04 1.83 6.86
N TYR A 90 18.10 2.85 7.72
CA TYR A 90 16.93 3.64 8.07
C TYR A 90 16.89 4.95 7.27
N ALA A 91 15.73 5.24 6.72
CA ALA A 91 15.48 6.50 6.03
C ALA A 91 14.03 6.97 6.23
N SER A 92 13.78 8.21 5.87
CA SER A 92 12.42 8.75 5.72
C SER A 92 12.20 9.13 4.27
N ILE A 93 11.06 8.77 3.71
CA ILE A 93 10.61 9.20 2.39
C ILE A 93 9.27 9.92 2.52
N GLY A 94 9.04 10.96 1.72
CA GLY A 94 7.74 11.59 1.64
C GLY A 94 6.66 10.58 1.23
N ARG A 95 5.50 10.59 1.89
CA ARG A 95 4.38 9.71 1.49
C ARG A 95 3.96 9.96 0.05
N ALA A 96 3.93 11.23 -0.37
CA ALA A 96 3.63 11.62 -1.75
C ALA A 96 4.69 11.08 -2.73
N ASP A 97 5.97 11.19 -2.37
CA ASP A 97 7.07 10.72 -3.21
C ASP A 97 7.03 9.20 -3.42
N LEU A 98 6.74 8.44 -2.35
CA LEU A 98 6.61 6.98 -2.46
C LEU A 98 5.37 6.60 -3.29
N LEU A 99 4.25 7.28 -3.10
CA LEU A 99 3.05 7.01 -3.86
C LEU A 99 3.23 7.34 -5.34
N ASP A 100 3.82 8.50 -5.66
CA ASP A 100 4.16 8.90 -7.03
C ASP A 100 5.08 7.87 -7.72
N LEU A 101 6.11 7.41 -6.99
CA LEU A 101 7.03 6.39 -7.49
C LEU A 101 6.29 5.10 -7.85
N LEU A 102 5.40 4.63 -6.97
CA LEU A 102 4.59 3.44 -7.20
C LEU A 102 3.61 3.64 -8.37
N GLN A 103 2.90 4.77 -8.43
CA GLN A 103 1.97 5.09 -9.53
C GLN A 103 2.67 5.08 -10.88
N ASN A 104 3.80 5.78 -10.99
CA ASN A 104 4.58 5.85 -12.23
C ASN A 104 5.13 4.48 -12.64
N THR A 105 5.44 3.61 -11.68
CA THR A 105 5.94 2.26 -11.98
C THR A 105 4.80 1.34 -12.42
N VAL A 106 3.66 1.38 -11.75
CA VAL A 106 2.45 0.63 -12.14
C VAL A 106 2.01 1.02 -13.56
N ALA A 107 1.98 2.32 -13.88
CA ALA A 107 1.56 2.84 -15.18
C ALA A 107 2.44 2.36 -16.35
N LYS A 108 3.68 1.94 -16.09
CA LYS A 108 4.62 1.43 -17.11
C LYS A 108 4.62 -0.10 -17.26
N ARG A 109 3.76 -0.80 -16.51
CA ARG A 109 3.70 -2.27 -16.51
C ARG A 109 2.55 -2.76 -17.38
N ASP A 110 2.81 -3.29 -18.55
CA ASP A 110 1.81 -3.84 -19.47
C ASP A 110 0.97 -4.98 -18.85
N SER A 111 1.52 -5.67 -17.85
CA SER A 111 0.81 -6.72 -17.11
C SER A 111 -0.18 -6.19 -16.07
N ILE A 112 -0.23 -4.87 -15.83
CA ILE A 112 -1.14 -4.25 -14.86
C ILE A 112 -2.12 -3.34 -15.60
N THR A 113 -3.42 -3.65 -15.53
CA THR A 113 -4.48 -2.78 -16.04
C THR A 113 -5.13 -2.06 -14.87
N HIS A 114 -5.24 -0.73 -14.96
CA HIS A 114 -5.97 0.05 -13.97
C HIS A 114 -7.46 0.14 -14.32
N HIS A 115 -8.32 -0.20 -13.38
CA HIS A 115 -9.77 -0.09 -13.46
C HIS A 115 -10.26 0.92 -12.41
N ALA A 116 -10.66 2.11 -12.86
CA ALA A 116 -11.04 3.24 -12.00
C ALA A 116 -12.47 3.08 -11.45
N ALA A 117 -12.73 1.97 -10.74
CA ALA A 117 -13.99 1.71 -10.05
C ALA A 117 -13.74 0.98 -8.74
N LEU A 118 -14.60 1.22 -7.75
CA LEU A 118 -14.57 0.53 -6.48
C LEU A 118 -15.37 -0.77 -6.56
N ILE A 119 -14.89 -1.80 -5.85
CA ILE A 119 -15.60 -3.07 -5.71
C ILE A 119 -16.65 -2.90 -4.61
N SER A 120 -17.91 -3.11 -4.93
CA SER A 120 -19.02 -3.05 -3.99
C SER A 120 -19.29 -4.40 -3.31
N HIS A 121 -19.15 -5.50 -4.05
CA HIS A 121 -19.36 -6.86 -3.57
C HIS A 121 -18.32 -7.81 -4.12
N ALA A 122 -17.99 -8.83 -3.33
CA ALA A 122 -17.13 -9.93 -3.75
C ALA A 122 -17.65 -11.22 -3.14
N VAL A 123 -17.77 -12.26 -3.96
CA VAL A 123 -18.23 -13.58 -3.57
C VAL A 123 -17.14 -14.60 -3.89
N PRO A 124 -16.36 -15.03 -2.90
CA PRO A 124 -15.36 -16.07 -3.11
C PRO A 124 -16.03 -17.43 -3.31
N HIS A 125 -15.44 -18.24 -4.18
CA HIS A 125 -15.84 -19.62 -4.43
C HIS A 125 -14.59 -20.49 -4.70
N LYS A 126 -14.75 -21.81 -4.87
CA LYS A 126 -13.62 -22.75 -4.99
C LYS A 126 -12.69 -22.45 -6.16
N ASP A 127 -13.18 -21.85 -7.24
CA ASP A 127 -12.43 -21.63 -8.47
C ASP A 127 -11.99 -20.16 -8.65
N GLY A 128 -12.28 -19.28 -7.66
CA GLY A 128 -11.92 -17.87 -7.74
C GLY A 128 -12.86 -16.94 -6.96
N VAL A 129 -13.13 -15.78 -7.52
CA VAL A 129 -13.98 -14.76 -6.91
C VAL A 129 -14.80 -14.04 -7.98
N ASP A 130 -16.07 -13.88 -7.73
CA ASP A 130 -16.99 -13.04 -8.51
C ASP A 130 -17.08 -11.65 -7.85
N LEU A 131 -16.90 -10.61 -8.65
CA LEU A 131 -16.84 -9.24 -8.19
C LEU A 131 -17.91 -8.39 -8.87
N VAL A 132 -18.50 -7.48 -8.12
CA VAL A 132 -19.40 -6.44 -8.62
C VAL A 132 -18.82 -5.07 -8.23
N PHE A 133 -18.76 -4.17 -9.19
CA PHE A 133 -18.31 -2.80 -9.00
C PHE A 133 -19.48 -1.86 -8.70
N GLU A 134 -19.21 -0.70 -8.11
CA GLU A 134 -20.23 0.31 -7.81
C GLU A 134 -20.97 0.82 -9.05
N ASN A 135 -20.34 0.76 -10.22
CA ASN A 135 -20.94 1.11 -11.51
C ASN A 135 -21.81 -0.02 -12.14
N GLY A 136 -22.03 -1.11 -11.41
CA GLY A 136 -22.85 -2.25 -11.83
C GLY A 136 -22.13 -3.28 -12.72
N HIS A 137 -20.91 -3.02 -13.16
CA HIS A 137 -20.13 -4.00 -13.91
C HIS A 137 -19.74 -5.18 -13.01
N SER A 138 -19.60 -6.34 -13.63
CA SER A 138 -19.15 -7.56 -12.94
C SER A 138 -17.86 -8.09 -13.58
N MET A 139 -17.01 -8.71 -12.76
CA MET A 139 -15.78 -9.34 -13.21
C MET A 139 -15.51 -10.62 -12.43
N LYS A 140 -14.93 -11.61 -13.11
CA LYS A 140 -14.45 -12.84 -12.47
C LYS A 140 -12.93 -12.83 -12.42
N ALA A 141 -12.38 -13.28 -11.31
CA ALA A 141 -10.95 -13.39 -11.14
C ALA A 141 -10.56 -14.69 -10.44
N THR A 142 -9.32 -15.09 -10.62
CA THR A 142 -8.78 -16.26 -9.94
C THR A 142 -8.55 -15.99 -8.45
N ALA A 143 -8.18 -14.75 -8.12
CA ALA A 143 -7.97 -14.32 -6.74
C ALA A 143 -8.21 -12.81 -6.58
N LEU A 144 -8.53 -12.39 -5.37
CA LEU A 144 -8.62 -11.01 -4.93
C LEU A 144 -7.58 -10.73 -3.84
N VAL A 145 -6.73 -9.74 -4.07
CA VAL A 145 -5.86 -9.16 -3.05
C VAL A 145 -6.53 -7.87 -2.57
N ALA A 146 -7.02 -7.88 -1.34
CA ALA A 146 -7.70 -6.74 -0.76
C ALA A 146 -6.71 -5.83 -0.03
N ALA A 147 -6.49 -4.64 -0.58
CA ALA A 147 -5.63 -3.59 -0.07
C ALA A 147 -6.35 -2.23 -0.01
N ASP A 148 -7.66 -2.27 0.17
CA ASP A 148 -8.61 -1.15 0.15
C ASP A 148 -8.77 -0.44 1.51
N GLY A 149 -7.83 -0.70 2.42
CA GLY A 149 -7.70 0.00 3.69
C GLY A 149 -8.53 -0.58 4.84
N ALA A 150 -8.44 0.07 6.00
CA ALA A 150 -9.01 -0.44 7.25
C ALA A 150 -10.54 -0.53 7.26
N THR A 151 -11.22 0.22 6.41
CA THR A 151 -12.68 0.22 6.27
C THR A 151 -13.17 -0.41 4.97
N GLY A 152 -12.24 -0.97 4.19
CA GLY A 152 -12.50 -1.55 2.88
C GLY A 152 -13.35 -2.81 2.91
N LEU A 153 -13.80 -3.22 1.72
CA LEU A 153 -14.56 -4.44 1.52
C LEU A 153 -13.77 -5.68 1.95
N GLY A 154 -12.47 -5.72 1.64
CA GLY A 154 -11.62 -6.86 1.95
C GLY A 154 -11.58 -7.20 3.43
N ARG A 155 -11.50 -6.20 4.29
CA ARG A 155 -11.57 -6.41 5.74
C ARG A 155 -12.90 -7.06 6.16
N ARG A 156 -14.03 -6.58 5.60
CA ARG A 156 -15.35 -7.12 5.91
C ARG A 156 -15.50 -8.57 5.46
N LEU A 157 -14.91 -8.93 4.32
CA LEU A 157 -14.94 -10.32 3.81
C LEU A 157 -14.17 -11.29 4.70
N VAL A 158 -13.00 -10.85 5.23
CA VAL A 158 -12.12 -11.72 6.01
C VAL A 158 -12.51 -11.73 7.50
N ALA A 159 -12.82 -10.58 8.07
CA ALA A 159 -13.07 -10.43 9.52
C ALA A 159 -14.55 -10.46 9.91
N GLY A 160 -15.46 -10.60 8.94
CA GLY A 160 -16.90 -10.47 9.16
C GLY A 160 -17.34 -9.00 9.30
N ALA A 161 -18.65 -8.80 9.49
CA ALA A 161 -19.28 -7.47 9.53
C ALA A 161 -18.96 -6.63 10.79
N THR A 162 -18.12 -7.12 11.69
CA THR A 162 -17.69 -6.35 12.86
C THR A 162 -16.88 -5.14 12.41
N SER A 163 -17.42 -3.97 12.71
CA SER A 163 -16.82 -2.67 12.47
C SER A 163 -15.35 -2.67 12.89
N ALA A 164 -14.51 -2.06 12.05
CA ALA A 164 -13.17 -1.71 12.47
C ALA A 164 -13.29 -0.82 13.71
N ASN A 165 -13.02 -1.36 14.89
CA ASN A 165 -12.83 -0.55 16.08
C ASN A 165 -11.62 0.34 15.79
N ARG A 166 -11.87 1.56 15.36
CA ARG A 166 -10.87 2.61 15.39
C ARG A 166 -10.58 2.85 16.88
N GLN A 167 -9.52 2.24 17.39
CA GLN A 167 -8.94 2.73 18.62
C GLN A 167 -8.40 4.14 18.31
N SER A 168 -9.19 5.14 18.65
CA SER A 168 -8.71 6.49 18.75
C SER A 168 -7.77 6.51 19.97
N ASN A 169 -6.50 6.76 19.73
CA ASN A 169 -5.52 6.96 20.80
C ASN A 169 -5.75 8.30 21.53
N GLY A 170 -7.00 8.66 21.80
CA GLY A 170 -7.35 9.79 22.67
C GLY A 170 -6.90 11.17 22.21
N ARG A 171 -6.81 11.40 20.90
CA ARG A 171 -6.56 12.74 20.33
C ARG A 171 -7.71 13.17 19.43
#